data_fde352820fc6f9dacb8efaf471aaf74f
#
_entry.id   fde352820fc6f9dacb8efaf471aaf74f
#
_cell.length_a   1.000
_cell.length_b   1.000
_cell.length_c   1.000
_cell.angle_alpha   90.00
_cell.angle_beta   90.00
_cell.angle_gamma   90.00
#
_symmetry.space_group_name_H-M   'P 1'
#
loop_
_entity.id
_entity.type
_entity.pdbx_description
1 polymer ?
#
loop_
_entity_poly.entity_id
_entity_poly.type
_entity_poly.pdbx_seq_one_letter_code
_entity_poly.pdbx_strand_id
1 'polypeptide(L)'
;MLFYFTGTGNSLYVARQIEEKPISIPQILHQENLNFKDEKIGIVYPVYAGEAPKIVLEFLEKATFETDYFYLILTYGKDVTDAPECIARLLEEKGRHVNYIHSILMVDNYLPSFDMNEQRAMNKNVEQQIQQALQDIQNKKEEIPEATQAGRDFMLLPKKSLRKIQNSLMVNKLR
;
A
#
# COMPACT_ATOMS: atom_id res chain seq x y z
N MET A 1 7.42 -15.15 3.46
CA MET A 1 6.77 -15.08 2.12
C MET A 1 6.25 -13.68 1.88
N LEU A 2 6.50 -13.10 0.71
CA LEU A 2 6.09 -11.73 0.39
C LEU A 2 5.36 -11.66 -0.95
N PHE A 3 4.19 -11.04 -0.95
CA PHE A 3 3.41 -10.74 -2.15
C PHE A 3 3.55 -9.27 -2.52
N TYR A 4 3.40 -8.95 -3.79
CA TYR A 4 3.37 -7.55 -4.20
C TYR A 4 2.44 -7.28 -5.37
N PHE A 5 1.96 -6.04 -5.42
CA PHE A 5 1.40 -5.42 -6.61
C PHE A 5 2.13 -4.11 -6.89
N THR A 6 2.41 -3.83 -8.15
CA THR A 6 3.05 -2.58 -8.58
C THR A 6 2.49 -2.12 -9.91
N GLY A 7 2.18 -0.83 -10.03
CA GLY A 7 1.80 -0.21 -11.32
C GLY A 7 3.00 0.37 -12.07
N THR A 8 3.99 0.90 -11.35
CA THR A 8 5.07 1.71 -11.92
C THR A 8 6.46 1.35 -11.42
N GLY A 9 6.58 0.28 -10.63
CA GLY A 9 7.86 -0.24 -10.13
C GLY A 9 8.18 0.08 -8.67
N ASN A 10 7.60 1.11 -8.06
CA ASN A 10 7.89 1.52 -6.69
C ASN A 10 7.73 0.37 -5.68
N SER A 11 6.55 -0.25 -5.64
CA SER A 11 6.29 -1.35 -4.71
C SER A 11 7.14 -2.59 -4.99
N LEU A 12 7.48 -2.87 -6.26
CA LEU A 12 8.40 -3.95 -6.61
C LEU A 12 9.81 -3.66 -6.10
N TYR A 13 10.27 -2.40 -6.21
CA TYR A 13 11.56 -2.00 -5.65
C TYR A 13 11.62 -2.30 -4.16
N VAL A 14 10.62 -1.86 -3.40
CA VAL A 14 10.52 -2.12 -1.96
C VAL A 14 10.44 -3.62 -1.67
N ALA A 15 9.58 -4.35 -2.39
CA ALA A 15 9.40 -5.79 -2.18
C ALA A 15 10.72 -6.57 -2.35
N ARG A 16 11.55 -6.19 -3.31
CA ARG A 16 12.87 -6.82 -3.56
C ARG A 16 13.92 -6.51 -2.50
N GLN A 17 13.76 -5.44 -1.73
CA GLN A 17 14.63 -5.17 -0.59
C GLN A 17 14.25 -6.01 0.64
N ILE A 18 12.99 -6.45 0.72
CA ILE A 18 12.47 -7.25 1.85
C ILE A 18 12.63 -8.75 1.57
N GLU A 19 12.37 -9.20 0.34
CA GLU A 19 12.38 -10.60 -0.05
C GLU A 19 13.07 -10.76 -1.41
N GLU A 20 13.99 -11.72 -1.53
CA GLU A 20 14.75 -11.95 -2.77
C GLU A 20 13.83 -12.28 -3.96
N LYS A 21 12.79 -13.08 -3.71
CA LYS A 21 11.86 -13.56 -4.73
C LYS A 21 10.40 -13.28 -4.35
N PRO A 22 9.98 -12.00 -4.33
CA PRO A 22 8.61 -11.67 -3.99
C PRO A 22 7.64 -12.15 -5.06
N ILE A 23 6.45 -12.57 -4.64
CA ILE A 23 5.42 -13.18 -5.49
C ILE A 23 4.52 -12.08 -6.06
N SER A 24 4.38 -12.04 -7.38
CA SER A 24 3.51 -11.08 -8.07
C SER A 24 2.03 -11.46 -7.94
N ILE A 25 1.23 -10.64 -7.29
CA ILE A 25 -0.22 -10.85 -7.14
C ILE A 25 -0.91 -11.07 -8.49
N PRO A 26 -0.70 -10.24 -9.55
CA PRO A 26 -1.31 -10.48 -10.86
C PRO A 26 -1.03 -11.84 -11.48
N GLN A 27 0.15 -12.43 -11.19
CA GLN A 27 0.54 -13.71 -11.75
C GLN A 27 -0.15 -14.90 -11.09
N ILE A 28 -0.58 -14.74 -9.85
CA ILE A 28 -1.17 -15.85 -9.07
C ILE A 28 -2.67 -15.72 -8.83
N LEU A 29 -3.25 -14.54 -9.01
CA LEU A 29 -4.63 -14.22 -8.62
C LEU A 29 -5.70 -15.15 -9.21
N HIS A 30 -5.41 -15.75 -10.35
CA HIS A 30 -6.32 -16.67 -11.07
C HIS A 30 -5.98 -18.15 -10.87
N GLN A 31 -5.06 -18.47 -9.97
CA GLN A 31 -4.79 -19.86 -9.60
C GLN A 31 -5.95 -20.44 -8.79
N GLU A 32 -6.19 -21.73 -8.92
CA GLU A 32 -7.26 -22.43 -8.20
C GLU A 32 -7.04 -22.46 -6.68
N ASN A 33 -5.77 -22.50 -6.25
CA ASN A 33 -5.40 -22.55 -4.85
C ASN A 33 -4.62 -21.29 -4.45
N LEU A 34 -5.19 -20.51 -3.55
CA LEU A 34 -4.59 -19.31 -2.96
C LEU A 34 -4.47 -19.48 -1.43
N ASN A 35 -4.05 -20.66 -0.98
CA ASN A 35 -3.80 -20.93 0.44
C ASN A 35 -2.30 -20.86 0.70
N PHE A 36 -1.90 -19.95 1.58
CA PHE A 36 -0.50 -19.67 1.88
C PHE A 36 -0.22 -19.89 3.36
N LYS A 37 0.91 -20.55 3.63
CA LYS A 37 1.38 -20.78 5.00
C LYS A 37 2.85 -20.42 5.13
N ASP A 38 3.15 -19.53 6.07
CA ASP A 38 4.51 -19.12 6.41
C ASP A 38 4.52 -18.48 7.80
N GLU A 39 5.66 -18.46 8.49
CA GLU A 39 5.82 -17.76 9.78
C GLU A 39 5.50 -16.26 9.65
N LYS A 40 5.95 -15.64 8.55
CA LYS A 40 5.71 -14.23 8.24
C LYS A 40 5.15 -14.09 6.83
N ILE A 41 4.00 -13.47 6.70
CA ILE A 41 3.41 -13.15 5.39
C ILE A 41 3.25 -11.64 5.27
N GLY A 42 3.78 -11.09 4.17
CA GLY A 42 3.68 -9.67 3.87
C GLY A 42 3.07 -9.38 2.51
N ILE A 43 2.49 -8.18 2.38
CA ILE A 43 2.00 -7.66 1.11
C ILE A 43 2.50 -6.24 0.90
N VAL A 44 3.12 -5.98 -0.26
CA VAL A 44 3.60 -4.65 -0.67
C VAL A 44 2.74 -4.13 -1.82
N TYR A 45 2.16 -2.94 -1.67
CA TYR A 45 1.33 -2.36 -2.73
C TYR A 45 1.29 -0.82 -2.67
N PRO A 46 0.96 -0.14 -3.80
CA PRO A 46 0.80 1.31 -3.82
C PRO A 46 -0.57 1.73 -3.31
N VAL A 47 -0.62 2.87 -2.61
CA VAL A 47 -1.88 3.55 -2.27
C VAL A 47 -2.32 4.42 -3.45
N TYR A 48 -3.54 4.24 -3.91
CA TYR A 48 -4.16 5.04 -4.94
C TYR A 48 -5.36 5.80 -4.39
N ALA A 49 -5.23 7.14 -4.29
CA ALA A 49 -6.26 8.02 -3.76
C ALA A 49 -6.79 7.60 -2.36
N GLY A 50 -5.87 7.17 -1.47
CA GLY A 50 -6.21 6.73 -0.11
C GLY A 50 -6.71 5.28 -0.01
N GLU A 51 -6.73 4.51 -1.11
CA GLU A 51 -7.26 3.16 -1.12
C GLU A 51 -6.23 2.13 -1.64
N ALA A 52 -6.40 0.88 -1.24
CA ALA A 52 -5.68 -0.23 -1.85
C ALA A 52 -6.20 -0.49 -3.27
N PRO A 53 -5.33 -0.87 -4.23
CA PRO A 53 -5.75 -1.24 -5.58
C PRO A 53 -6.77 -2.38 -5.57
N LYS A 54 -7.74 -2.36 -6.48
CA LYS A 54 -8.79 -3.38 -6.57
C LYS A 54 -8.24 -4.81 -6.66
N ILE A 55 -7.15 -4.99 -7.40
CA ILE A 55 -6.50 -6.31 -7.55
C ILE A 55 -5.92 -6.83 -6.23
N VAL A 56 -5.44 -5.92 -5.36
CA VAL A 56 -4.97 -6.27 -4.01
C VAL A 56 -6.15 -6.64 -3.12
N LEU A 57 -7.23 -5.88 -3.17
CA LEU A 57 -8.47 -6.20 -2.43
C LEU A 57 -9.04 -7.55 -2.85
N GLU A 58 -9.08 -7.83 -4.16
CA GLU A 58 -9.52 -9.12 -4.71
C GLU A 58 -8.62 -10.28 -4.23
N PHE A 59 -7.31 -10.08 -4.22
CA PHE A 59 -6.37 -11.07 -3.70
C PHE A 59 -6.59 -11.32 -2.20
N LEU A 60 -6.72 -10.26 -1.41
CA LEU A 60 -7.01 -10.35 0.01
C LEU A 60 -8.36 -11.01 0.31
N GLU A 61 -9.32 -10.93 -0.60
CA GLU A 61 -10.62 -11.59 -0.46
C GLU A 61 -10.55 -13.09 -0.77
N LYS A 62 -9.81 -13.48 -1.82
CA LYS A 62 -9.73 -14.86 -2.28
C LYS A 62 -8.71 -15.71 -1.53
N ALA A 63 -7.60 -15.10 -1.11
CA ALA A 63 -6.51 -15.81 -0.48
C ALA A 63 -6.76 -16.11 1.00
N THR A 64 -6.24 -17.24 1.47
CA THR A 64 -6.14 -17.54 2.90
C THR A 64 -4.68 -17.52 3.33
N PHE A 65 -4.42 -17.00 4.53
CA PHE A 65 -3.07 -16.89 5.08
C PHE A 65 -3.04 -17.53 6.46
N GLU A 66 -2.22 -18.56 6.60
CA GLU A 66 -1.88 -19.18 7.88
C GLU A 66 -0.50 -18.68 8.29
N THR A 67 -0.46 -17.73 9.21
CA THR A 67 0.77 -17.05 9.61
C THR A 67 0.69 -16.54 11.05
N ASP A 68 1.84 -16.47 11.72
CA ASP A 68 1.98 -15.87 13.05
C ASP A 68 2.16 -14.35 13.00
N TYR A 69 2.56 -13.83 11.83
CA TYR A 69 2.84 -12.40 11.66
C TYR A 69 2.46 -11.93 10.26
N PHE A 70 1.38 -11.16 10.19
CA PHE A 70 0.86 -10.61 8.94
C PHE A 70 1.13 -9.10 8.87
N TYR A 71 1.81 -8.65 7.81
CA TYR A 71 2.18 -7.25 7.67
C TYR A 71 1.92 -6.68 6.28
N LEU A 72 1.71 -5.37 6.22
CA LEU A 72 1.49 -4.62 4.98
C LEU A 72 2.52 -3.50 4.85
N ILE A 73 3.10 -3.35 3.66
CA ILE A 73 3.95 -2.20 3.31
C ILE A 73 3.27 -1.42 2.20
N LEU A 74 2.90 -0.19 2.51
CA LEU A 74 2.20 0.69 1.60
C LEU A 74 3.19 1.68 0.96
N THR A 75 3.21 1.78 -0.36
CA THR A 75 4.01 2.81 -1.04
C THR A 75 3.10 3.95 -1.49
N TYR A 76 3.53 5.19 -1.32
CA TYR A 76 2.75 6.37 -1.69
C TYR A 76 3.64 7.50 -2.20
N GLY A 77 3.08 8.44 -2.98
CA GLY A 77 3.85 9.53 -3.60
C GLY A 77 3.75 10.86 -2.89
N LYS A 78 2.62 11.17 -2.28
CA LYS A 78 2.36 12.46 -1.65
C LYS A 78 1.77 12.34 -0.24
N ASP A 79 0.65 11.64 -0.10
CA ASP A 79 -0.07 11.48 1.16
C ASP A 79 -0.63 10.06 1.23
N VAL A 80 -0.47 9.41 2.38
CA VAL A 80 -1.00 8.09 2.64
C VAL A 80 -2.43 8.15 3.20
N THR A 81 -2.82 9.33 3.68
CA THR A 81 -4.13 9.61 4.30
C THR A 81 -4.44 8.65 5.46
N ASP A 82 -5.58 7.98 5.40
CA ASP A 82 -6.09 7.00 6.34
C ASP A 82 -5.98 5.55 5.82
N ALA A 83 -5.26 5.34 4.70
CA ALA A 83 -5.16 4.04 4.06
C ALA A 83 -4.68 2.91 5.01
N PRO A 84 -3.70 3.11 5.93
CA PRO A 84 -3.30 2.08 6.88
C PRO A 84 -4.45 1.64 7.79
N GLU A 85 -5.15 2.60 8.39
CA GLU A 85 -6.27 2.32 9.31
C GLU A 85 -7.46 1.68 8.59
N CYS A 86 -7.78 2.16 7.38
CA CYS A 86 -8.87 1.64 6.56
C CYS A 86 -8.64 0.18 6.16
N ILE A 87 -7.43 -0.18 5.71
CA ILE A 87 -7.14 -1.57 5.31
C ILE A 87 -7.08 -2.50 6.52
N ALA A 88 -6.53 -2.04 7.65
CA ALA A 88 -6.51 -2.83 8.88
C ALA A 88 -7.93 -3.16 9.35
N ARG A 89 -8.81 -2.15 9.42
CA ARG A 89 -10.22 -2.35 9.78
C ARG A 89 -10.93 -3.30 8.82
N LEU A 90 -10.75 -3.13 7.50
CA LEU A 90 -11.35 -4.02 6.50
C LEU A 90 -10.94 -5.48 6.70
N LEU A 91 -9.68 -5.73 7.05
CA LEU A 91 -9.17 -7.08 7.27
C LEU A 91 -9.67 -7.65 8.61
N GLU A 92 -9.74 -6.83 9.65
CA GLU A 92 -10.28 -7.22 10.96
C GLU A 92 -11.76 -7.60 10.86
N GLU A 93 -12.58 -6.84 10.11
CA GLU A 93 -13.98 -7.16 9.81
C GLU A 93 -14.15 -8.53 9.10
N LYS A 94 -13.09 -8.98 8.41
CA LYS A 94 -13.02 -10.30 7.77
C LYS A 94 -12.36 -11.38 8.65
N GLY A 95 -12.12 -11.08 9.92
CA GLY A 95 -11.47 -11.99 10.89
C GLY A 95 -9.97 -12.20 10.64
N ARG A 96 -9.33 -11.25 9.96
CA ARG A 96 -7.88 -11.32 9.66
C ARG A 96 -7.14 -10.20 10.37
N HIS A 97 -6.40 -10.57 11.38
CA HIS A 97 -5.56 -9.62 12.13
C HIS A 97 -4.33 -9.21 11.33
N VAL A 98 -4.00 -7.91 11.37
CA VAL A 98 -2.77 -7.34 10.81
C VAL A 98 -1.89 -6.88 11.96
N ASN A 99 -0.68 -7.41 12.06
CA ASN A 99 0.25 -7.04 13.13
C ASN A 99 0.96 -5.72 12.86
N TYR A 100 1.34 -5.46 11.60
CA TYR A 100 2.16 -4.31 11.28
C TYR A 100 1.80 -3.70 9.94
N ILE A 101 1.73 -2.36 9.90
CA ILE A 101 1.61 -1.59 8.67
C ILE A 101 2.67 -0.49 8.67
N HIS A 102 3.44 -0.41 7.59
CA HIS A 102 4.39 0.69 7.38
C HIS A 102 4.15 1.34 6.02
N SER A 103 4.27 2.67 5.98
CA SER A 103 4.05 3.44 4.76
C SER A 103 5.35 4.09 4.31
N ILE A 104 5.76 3.84 3.05
CA ILE A 104 7.02 4.32 2.47
C ILE A 104 6.73 5.39 1.43
N LEU A 105 7.22 6.60 1.67
CA LEU A 105 7.13 7.72 0.74
C LEU A 105 8.08 7.49 -0.45
N MET A 106 7.52 7.33 -1.63
CA MET A 106 8.24 7.09 -2.88
C MET A 106 8.11 8.27 -3.85
N VAL A 107 8.80 8.17 -4.98
CA VAL A 107 8.60 9.11 -6.11
C VAL A 107 7.13 9.04 -6.55
N ASP A 108 6.46 10.20 -6.60
CA ASP A 108 5.14 10.26 -7.21
C ASP A 108 5.28 10.28 -8.73
N ASN A 109 4.75 9.29 -9.40
CA ASN A 109 4.85 9.09 -10.84
C ASN A 109 3.50 9.23 -11.56
N TYR A 110 2.56 9.96 -10.97
CA TYR A 110 1.33 10.37 -11.63
C TYR A 110 1.60 11.58 -12.55
N LEU A 111 2.08 11.30 -13.76
CA LEU A 111 2.55 12.29 -14.75
C LEU A 111 1.59 13.47 -15.01
N PRO A 112 0.25 13.30 -15.00
CA PRO A 112 -0.64 14.45 -15.18
C PRO A 112 -0.51 15.53 -14.10
N SER A 113 0.09 15.20 -12.95
CA SER A 113 0.15 16.10 -11.78
C SER A 113 1.56 16.51 -11.38
N PHE A 114 2.58 15.71 -11.72
CA PHE A 114 3.93 15.89 -11.21
C PHE A 114 4.98 15.92 -12.32
N ASP A 115 5.94 16.85 -12.22
CA ASP A 115 7.17 16.82 -13.00
C ASP A 115 8.14 15.78 -12.42
N MET A 116 8.55 14.83 -13.25
CA MET A 116 9.44 13.74 -12.82
C MET A 116 10.85 14.20 -12.48
N ASN A 117 11.31 15.32 -13.04
CA ASN A 117 12.63 15.87 -12.69
C ASN A 117 12.60 16.46 -11.28
N GLU A 118 11.52 17.17 -10.93
CA GLU A 118 11.31 17.69 -9.58
C GLU A 118 11.18 16.53 -8.59
N GLN A 119 10.37 15.51 -8.93
CA GLN A 119 10.17 14.35 -8.06
C GLN A 119 11.47 13.57 -7.78
N ARG A 120 12.35 13.43 -8.79
CA ARG A 120 13.65 12.77 -8.65
C ARG A 120 14.64 13.59 -7.82
N ALA A 121 14.54 14.92 -7.87
CA ALA A 121 15.40 15.81 -7.08
C ALA A 121 15.03 15.81 -5.58
N MET A 122 13.82 15.38 -5.22
CA MET A 122 13.38 15.29 -3.83
C MET A 122 14.03 14.12 -3.12
N ASN A 123 14.77 14.40 -2.04
CA ASN A 123 15.23 13.34 -1.14
C ASN A 123 14.06 12.87 -0.27
N LYS A 124 13.55 11.68 -0.53
CA LYS A 124 12.45 11.06 0.22
C LYS A 124 12.94 10.03 1.24
N ASN A 125 14.25 9.91 1.45
CA ASN A 125 14.87 8.98 2.40
C ASN A 125 14.34 7.54 2.29
N VAL A 126 14.13 7.06 1.05
CA VAL A 126 13.47 5.77 0.76
C VAL A 126 14.22 4.61 1.42
N GLU A 127 15.54 4.57 1.29
CA GLU A 127 16.39 3.52 1.86
C GLU A 127 16.27 3.46 3.38
N GLN A 128 16.23 4.61 4.05
CA GLN A 128 16.07 4.68 5.51
C GLN A 128 14.70 4.14 5.94
N GLN A 129 13.63 4.49 5.22
CA GLN A 129 12.30 3.97 5.49
C GLN A 129 12.22 2.45 5.27
N ILE A 130 12.88 1.93 4.22
CA ILE A 130 12.96 0.49 3.98
C ILE A 130 13.74 -0.21 5.10
N GLN A 131 14.88 0.33 5.52
CA GLN A 131 15.67 -0.25 6.62
C GLN A 131 14.89 -0.27 7.93
N GLN A 132 14.12 0.77 8.22
CA GLN A 132 13.23 0.79 9.38
C GLN A 132 12.18 -0.32 9.29
N ALA A 133 11.50 -0.46 8.13
CA ALA A 133 10.53 -1.51 7.91
C ALA A 133 11.14 -2.92 8.09
N LEU A 134 12.35 -3.14 7.57
CA LEU A 134 13.07 -4.41 7.73
C LEU A 134 13.34 -4.74 9.20
N GLN A 135 13.82 -3.77 9.98
CA GLN A 135 14.08 -3.94 11.42
C GLN A 135 12.78 -4.24 12.18
N ASP A 136 11.71 -3.51 11.88
CA ASP A 136 10.41 -3.69 12.51
C ASP A 136 9.81 -5.08 12.19
N ILE A 137 9.87 -5.53 10.93
CA ILE A 137 9.43 -6.86 10.51
C ILE A 137 10.28 -7.97 11.17
N GLN A 138 11.58 -7.76 11.26
CA GLN A 138 12.49 -8.72 11.90
C GLN A 138 12.14 -8.91 13.39
N ASN A 139 11.83 -7.81 14.06
CA ASN A 139 11.48 -7.78 15.48
C ASN A 139 10.00 -8.10 15.74
N LYS A 140 9.21 -8.44 14.71
CA LYS A 140 7.75 -8.67 14.80
C LYS A 140 7.03 -7.53 15.52
N LYS A 141 7.37 -6.28 15.16
CA LYS A 141 6.72 -5.10 15.73
C LYS A 141 5.22 -5.10 15.46
N GLU A 142 4.44 -4.76 16.45
CA GLU A 142 2.99 -4.58 16.34
C GLU A 142 2.67 -3.09 16.31
N GLU A 143 2.30 -2.58 15.14
CA GLU A 143 1.95 -1.17 14.98
C GLU A 143 1.10 -0.96 13.71
N ILE A 144 -0.02 -0.28 13.87
CA ILE A 144 -0.84 0.23 12.78
C ILE A 144 -0.88 1.75 12.93
N PRO A 145 -0.33 2.52 11.97
CA PRO A 145 -0.36 3.97 12.02
C PRO A 145 -1.79 4.51 12.03
N GLU A 146 -2.08 5.41 12.97
CA GLU A 146 -3.35 6.12 12.99
C GLU A 146 -3.47 7.09 11.80
N ALA A 147 -4.70 7.30 11.34
CA ALA A 147 -4.98 8.30 10.33
C ALA A 147 -4.60 9.71 10.84
N THR A 148 -4.00 10.51 9.96
CA THR A 148 -3.78 11.92 10.24
C THR A 148 -5.12 12.67 10.35
N GLN A 149 -5.13 13.85 11.00
CA GLN A 149 -6.36 14.67 11.05
C GLN A 149 -6.87 14.99 9.64
N ALA A 150 -5.97 15.30 8.70
CA ALA A 150 -6.31 15.54 7.30
C ALA A 150 -6.93 14.29 6.64
N GLY A 151 -6.43 13.08 6.95
CA GLY A 151 -7.00 11.83 6.50
C GLY A 151 -8.41 11.60 7.04
N ARG A 152 -8.63 11.87 8.33
CA ARG A 152 -9.97 11.79 8.95
C ARG A 152 -10.96 12.78 8.33
N ASP A 153 -10.54 13.99 8.07
CA ASP A 153 -11.39 15.01 7.43
C ASP A 153 -11.76 14.61 5.99
N PHE A 154 -10.84 13.96 5.28
CA PHE A 154 -11.08 13.42 3.95
C PHE A 154 -12.13 12.30 3.95
N MET A 155 -12.13 11.42 4.97
CA MET A 155 -13.15 10.36 5.13
C MET A 155 -14.56 10.91 5.33
N LEU A 156 -14.71 12.09 5.94
CA LEU A 156 -16.01 12.72 6.19
C LEU A 156 -16.63 13.32 4.92
N LEU A 157 -15.86 13.44 3.82
CA LEU A 157 -16.38 13.91 2.56
C LEU A 157 -17.27 12.85 1.90
N PRO A 158 -18.50 13.20 1.45
CA PRO A 158 -19.36 12.27 0.75
C PRO A 158 -18.63 11.66 -0.46
N LYS A 159 -18.64 10.34 -0.61
CA LYS A 159 -17.96 9.63 -1.74
C LYS A 159 -18.30 10.18 -3.14
N LYS A 160 -19.48 10.80 -3.28
CA LYS A 160 -19.89 11.54 -4.51
C LYS A 160 -19.08 12.83 -4.71
N SER A 161 -18.61 13.48 -3.65
CA SER A 161 -17.79 14.70 -3.72
C SER A 161 -16.35 14.39 -4.14
N LEU A 162 -15.81 13.25 -3.72
CA LEU A 162 -14.46 12.79 -4.10
C LEU A 162 -14.34 12.55 -5.61
N ARG A 163 -15.34 11.92 -6.23
CA ARG A 163 -15.40 11.77 -7.71
C ARG A 163 -15.50 13.11 -8.43
N LYS A 164 -16.22 14.10 -7.88
CA LYS A 164 -16.30 15.45 -8.45
C LYS A 164 -14.98 16.20 -8.34
N ILE A 165 -14.28 16.10 -7.22
CA ILE A 165 -12.97 16.71 -7.01
C ILE A 165 -11.92 16.08 -7.94
N GLN A 166 -11.89 14.76 -8.08
CA GLN A 166 -11.02 14.07 -9.03
C GLN A 166 -11.31 14.47 -10.48
N ASN A 167 -12.59 14.55 -10.87
CA ASN A 167 -12.99 14.98 -12.22
C ASN A 167 -12.69 16.47 -12.45
N SER A 168 -12.86 17.34 -11.46
CA SER A 168 -12.54 18.78 -11.55
C SER A 168 -11.04 19.02 -11.69
N LEU A 169 -10.22 18.27 -10.98
CA LEU A 169 -8.75 18.35 -11.10
C LEU A 169 -8.26 17.83 -12.46
N MET A 170 -8.96 16.88 -13.08
CA MET A 170 -8.65 16.42 -14.44
C MET A 170 -9.06 17.43 -15.52
N VAL A 171 -10.20 18.08 -15.37
CA VAL A 171 -10.74 19.02 -16.40
C VAL A 171 -10.00 20.37 -16.41
N ASN A 172 -9.52 20.85 -15.25
CA ASN A 172 -8.82 22.15 -15.18
C ASN A 172 -7.36 22.11 -15.67
N LYS A 173 -6.82 20.95 -16.02
CA LYS A 173 -5.46 20.78 -16.58
C LYS A 173 -5.42 20.50 -18.08
N LEU A 174 -6.56 20.41 -18.73
CA LEU A 174 -6.70 20.25 -20.19
C LEU A 174 -7.06 21.56 -20.91
N ARG A 175 -6.93 22.71 -20.22
CA ARG A 175 -7.06 24.05 -20.82
C ARG A 175 -5.76 24.81 -20.77
#